data_7926c997410063337e58967a234dc2ab
#
_entry.id   7926c997410063337e58967a234dc2ab
#
_cell.length_a   1.000
_cell.length_b   1.000
_cell.length_c   1.000
_cell.angle_alpha   90.00
_cell.angle_beta   90.00
_cell.angle_gamma   90.00
#
_symmetry.space_group_name_H-M   'P 1'
#
loop_
_entity.id
_entity.type
_entity.pdbx_description
1 polymer ?
#
loop_
_entity_poly.entity_id
_entity_poly.type
_entity_poly.pdbx_seq_one_letter_code
_entity_poly.pdbx_strand_id
1 'polypeptide(L)'
;MGLKRRKIMYISKENFISEFKPDMTPAAKVAVPATVTFQIQDCFSGHYTKETDILEKLDYTSINPSTGPVYFEGAMPGDVLEIHIDKIECAKSGCTMCIPTEGLLGHLVEKSITKIYDLSEGKVKISDGVELPMEPMIGVIGVAPKSGEFKTILPGDHGGNMDTTLIREGSTLFLPVGAEGGLLAMGDLHAAMGDGESFYTGLEVAGEVTVTVNVRKDLKMDIPFVLCEDKFASIATDSTVDGALEKAMEKLVYFISDHSKLDFYESGFMCGLYANLEISQVVDPVKTARMSIKTKYLKECGIEI
;
A
#
# COMPACT_ATOMS: atom_id res chain seq x y z
N MET A 1 32.87 -6.39 18.22
CA MET A 1 31.78 -7.29 17.83
C MET A 1 31.41 -6.94 16.40
N GLY A 2 31.81 -7.75 15.41
CA GLY A 2 31.57 -7.43 14.01
C GLY A 2 30.08 -7.49 13.68
N LEU A 3 29.54 -6.42 13.15
CA LEU A 3 28.23 -6.40 12.52
C LEU A 3 28.23 -7.43 11.38
N LYS A 4 27.64 -8.61 11.61
CA LYS A 4 27.32 -9.53 10.52
C LYS A 4 26.43 -8.75 9.54
N ARG A 5 26.91 -8.48 8.32
CA ARG A 5 26.05 -7.95 7.25
C ARG A 5 24.84 -8.88 7.15
N ARG A 6 23.64 -8.37 7.45
CA ARG A 6 22.39 -9.09 7.24
C ARG A 6 22.32 -9.47 5.76
N LYS A 7 22.06 -10.74 5.47
CA LYS A 7 21.88 -11.22 4.11
C LYS A 7 20.55 -10.69 3.64
N ILE A 8 20.55 -9.83 2.61
CA ILE A 8 19.32 -9.38 1.96
C ILE A 8 18.74 -10.56 1.19
N MET A 9 17.48 -10.89 1.46
CA MET A 9 16.72 -11.87 0.69
C MET A 9 16.17 -11.19 -0.56
N TYR A 10 16.31 -11.81 -1.72
CA TYR A 10 15.76 -11.30 -2.98
C TYR A 10 14.65 -12.22 -3.47
N ILE A 11 13.49 -11.66 -3.76
CA ILE A 11 12.33 -12.37 -4.31
C ILE A 11 12.11 -11.90 -5.74
N SER A 12 12.30 -12.81 -6.67
CA SER A 12 12.08 -12.55 -8.10
C SER A 12 10.60 -12.40 -8.39
N LYS A 13 10.26 -11.53 -9.34
CA LYS A 13 8.91 -11.33 -9.89
C LYS A 13 8.23 -12.57 -10.45
N GLU A 14 9.00 -13.64 -10.70
CA GLU A 14 8.45 -14.95 -11.11
C GLU A 14 7.69 -15.65 -9.96
N ASN A 15 7.97 -15.26 -8.72
CA ASN A 15 7.23 -15.68 -7.54
C ASN A 15 6.18 -14.64 -7.24
N PHE A 16 4.99 -14.78 -7.75
CA PHE A 16 3.89 -13.84 -7.53
C PHE A 16 2.59 -14.55 -7.20
N ILE A 17 1.68 -13.82 -6.61
CA ILE A 17 0.31 -14.21 -6.33
C ILE A 17 -0.67 -13.29 -7.06
N SER A 18 -1.86 -13.78 -7.35
CA SER A 18 -3.02 -13.02 -7.86
C SER A 18 -4.14 -12.89 -6.83
N GLU A 19 -3.95 -13.53 -5.66
CA GLU A 19 -4.91 -13.47 -4.56
C GLU A 19 -4.23 -13.69 -3.21
N PHE A 20 -4.67 -12.97 -2.18
CA PHE A 20 -4.30 -13.18 -0.79
C PHE A 20 -5.24 -14.18 -0.15
N LYS A 21 -4.71 -15.23 0.47
CA LYS A 21 -5.46 -16.27 1.19
C LYS A 21 -4.62 -16.89 2.32
N PRO A 22 -5.24 -17.54 3.33
CA PRO A 22 -4.52 -18.02 4.50
C PRO A 22 -3.42 -19.06 4.22
N ASP A 23 -3.59 -19.87 3.18
CA ASP A 23 -2.77 -21.07 2.88
C ASP A 23 -1.82 -20.88 1.69
N MET A 24 -1.39 -19.66 1.41
CA MET A 24 -0.44 -19.37 0.35
C MET A 24 0.89 -20.08 0.59
N THR A 25 1.45 -20.70 -0.46
CA THR A 25 2.78 -21.30 -0.41
C THR A 25 3.85 -20.21 -0.44
N PRO A 26 4.73 -20.10 0.57
CA PRO A 26 5.73 -19.05 0.59
C PRO A 26 6.85 -19.28 -0.44
N ALA A 27 7.23 -18.21 -1.14
CA ALA A 27 8.39 -18.16 -2.03
C ALA A 27 9.70 -18.24 -1.22
N ALA A 28 9.70 -17.72 0.02
CA ALA A 28 10.82 -17.79 0.94
C ALA A 28 10.35 -17.77 2.40
N LYS A 29 11.22 -18.31 3.31
CA LYS A 29 11.06 -18.19 4.76
C LYS A 29 12.27 -17.47 5.33
N VAL A 30 12.05 -16.51 6.21
CA VAL A 30 13.10 -15.67 6.80
C VAL A 30 12.87 -15.45 8.29
N ALA A 31 13.98 -15.42 9.05
CA ALA A 31 13.94 -15.03 10.45
C ALA A 31 13.89 -13.50 10.58
N VAL A 32 13.12 -12.99 11.54
CA VAL A 32 13.03 -11.56 11.82
C VAL A 32 14.08 -11.11 12.85
N PRO A 33 14.56 -9.85 12.74
CA PRO A 33 14.30 -8.87 11.71
C PRO A 33 14.97 -9.22 10.38
N ALA A 34 14.26 -9.04 9.27
CA ALA A 34 14.73 -9.40 7.94
C ALA A 34 14.71 -8.21 6.99
N THR A 35 15.71 -8.12 6.09
CA THR A 35 15.67 -7.20 4.95
C THR A 35 15.40 -8.01 3.68
N VAL A 36 14.36 -7.64 2.94
CA VAL A 36 13.91 -8.34 1.75
C VAL A 36 13.76 -7.35 0.60
N THR A 37 14.27 -7.71 -0.57
CA THR A 37 14.04 -6.98 -1.81
C THR A 37 13.07 -7.77 -2.69
N PHE A 38 11.99 -7.12 -3.10
CA PHE A 38 10.98 -7.66 -4.01
C PHE A 38 11.16 -7.04 -5.39
N GLN A 39 11.34 -7.86 -6.41
CA GLN A 39 11.30 -7.43 -7.80
C GLN A 39 9.84 -7.42 -8.25
N ILE A 40 9.31 -6.29 -8.66
CA ILE A 40 7.89 -6.06 -8.92
C ILE A 40 7.67 -5.82 -10.40
N GLN A 41 6.65 -6.48 -10.97
CA GLN A 41 6.11 -6.16 -12.30
C GLN A 41 5.18 -4.94 -12.18
N ASP A 42 5.00 -4.19 -13.30
CA ASP A 42 3.91 -3.24 -13.33
C ASP A 42 2.54 -3.96 -13.24
N CYS A 43 1.49 -3.23 -12.88
CA CYS A 43 0.17 -3.80 -12.64
C CYS A 43 -0.38 -4.58 -13.85
N PHE A 44 0.08 -4.28 -15.05
CA PHE A 44 -0.33 -4.92 -16.30
C PHE A 44 0.65 -5.98 -16.79
N SER A 45 1.64 -6.40 -16.00
CA SER A 45 2.65 -7.42 -16.38
C SER A 45 3.42 -7.10 -17.67
N GLY A 46 3.67 -5.82 -17.95
CA GLY A 46 4.41 -5.37 -19.14
C GLY A 46 3.63 -5.39 -20.45
N HIS A 47 2.31 -5.51 -20.41
CA HIS A 47 1.49 -5.56 -21.64
C HIS A 47 1.33 -4.20 -22.32
N TYR A 48 1.54 -3.08 -21.61
CA TYR A 48 1.33 -1.74 -22.16
C TYR A 48 2.67 -0.99 -22.21
N THR A 49 3.34 -1.09 -23.35
CA THR A 49 4.68 -0.52 -23.56
C THR A 49 4.71 0.57 -24.61
N LYS A 50 3.59 0.78 -25.32
CA LYS A 50 3.43 1.79 -26.37
C LYS A 50 2.09 2.49 -26.24
N GLU A 51 2.00 3.73 -26.68
CA GLU A 51 0.75 4.50 -26.69
C GLU A 51 -0.33 3.91 -27.63
N THR A 52 0.07 2.98 -28.50
CA THR A 52 -0.85 2.22 -29.35
C THR A 52 -1.46 1.00 -28.67
N ASP A 53 -0.94 0.63 -27.52
CA ASP A 53 -1.45 -0.49 -26.73
C ASP A 53 -2.64 0.04 -25.92
N ILE A 54 -3.85 -0.17 -26.45
CA ILE A 54 -5.08 0.40 -25.88
C ILE A 54 -5.82 -0.65 -25.05
N LEU A 55 -6.13 -0.29 -23.82
CA LEU A 55 -6.98 -1.07 -22.95
C LEU A 55 -8.45 -0.79 -23.29
N GLU A 56 -9.14 -1.76 -23.88
CA GLU A 56 -10.58 -1.65 -24.19
C GLU A 56 -11.45 -2.08 -23.00
N LYS A 57 -10.97 -3.08 -22.26
CA LYS A 57 -11.65 -3.62 -21.08
C LYS A 57 -10.65 -4.23 -20.12
N LEU A 58 -10.75 -3.91 -18.84
CA LEU A 58 -9.89 -4.46 -17.81
C LEU A 58 -10.22 -5.95 -17.56
N ASP A 59 -9.20 -6.79 -17.61
CA ASP A 59 -9.27 -8.16 -17.12
C ASP A 59 -8.79 -8.24 -15.67
N TYR A 60 -9.71 -8.13 -14.73
CA TYR A 60 -9.44 -8.17 -13.29
C TYR A 60 -8.83 -9.50 -12.79
N THR A 61 -8.62 -10.48 -13.66
CA THR A 61 -8.00 -11.76 -13.27
C THR A 61 -6.49 -11.79 -13.49
N SER A 62 -5.94 -10.83 -14.25
CA SER A 62 -4.55 -10.83 -14.71
C SER A 62 -3.76 -9.57 -14.31
N ILE A 63 -4.37 -8.66 -13.56
CA ILE A 63 -3.73 -7.42 -13.10
C ILE A 63 -3.23 -7.51 -11.66
N ASN A 64 -2.35 -6.59 -11.30
CA ASN A 64 -1.74 -6.45 -9.98
C ASN A 64 -1.04 -7.71 -9.48
N PRO A 65 -0.16 -8.38 -10.30
CA PRO A 65 0.65 -9.49 -9.82
C PRO A 65 1.50 -9.01 -8.65
N SER A 66 1.33 -9.65 -7.49
CA SER A 66 2.03 -9.24 -6.26
C SER A 66 3.13 -10.22 -5.92
N THR A 67 4.38 -9.75 -5.94
CA THR A 67 5.58 -10.56 -5.69
C THR A 67 5.63 -11.04 -4.26
N GLY A 68 5.92 -12.31 -4.07
CA GLY A 68 5.91 -13.01 -2.79
C GLY A 68 5.17 -14.35 -2.90
N PRO A 69 4.59 -14.87 -1.80
CA PRO A 69 4.64 -14.29 -0.46
C PRO A 69 5.90 -14.71 0.31
N VAL A 70 6.28 -13.90 1.28
CA VAL A 70 7.40 -14.20 2.20
C VAL A 70 6.85 -14.53 3.57
N TYR A 71 7.32 -15.66 4.11
CA TYR A 71 7.00 -16.13 5.47
C TYR A 71 8.02 -15.61 6.47
N PHE A 72 7.57 -14.91 7.52
CA PHE A 72 8.41 -14.39 8.61
C PHE A 72 8.31 -15.30 9.85
N GLU A 73 9.42 -15.93 10.22
CA GLU A 73 9.46 -16.87 11.33
C GLU A 73 9.07 -16.20 12.66
N GLY A 74 8.13 -16.82 13.36
CA GLY A 74 7.63 -16.34 14.65
C GLY A 74 6.50 -15.32 14.58
N ALA A 75 6.07 -14.89 13.39
CA ALA A 75 4.85 -14.11 13.22
C ALA A 75 3.62 -15.02 13.37
N MET A 76 2.74 -14.70 14.31
CA MET A 76 1.55 -15.48 14.63
C MET A 76 0.28 -14.63 14.46
N PRO A 77 -0.87 -15.25 14.18
CA PRO A 77 -2.14 -14.53 14.14
C PRO A 77 -2.38 -13.65 15.38
N GLY A 78 -2.67 -12.38 15.16
CA GLY A 78 -2.83 -11.36 16.20
C GLY A 78 -1.56 -10.56 16.53
N ASP A 79 -0.41 -10.93 15.97
CA ASP A 79 0.79 -10.06 15.93
C ASP A 79 0.61 -8.99 14.83
N VAL A 80 1.57 -8.07 14.72
CA VAL A 80 1.63 -7.05 13.66
C VAL A 80 2.97 -7.17 12.94
N LEU A 81 2.97 -7.20 11.61
CA LEU A 81 4.20 -6.96 10.84
C LEU A 81 4.47 -5.46 10.79
N GLU A 82 5.64 -5.06 11.25
CA GLU A 82 6.20 -3.72 11.12
C GLU A 82 7.13 -3.72 9.91
N ILE A 83 6.75 -3.02 8.85
CA ILE A 83 7.39 -3.06 7.54
C ILE A 83 7.92 -1.66 7.23
N HIS A 84 9.22 -1.46 7.40
CA HIS A 84 9.87 -0.22 6.99
C HIS A 84 10.23 -0.28 5.51
N ILE A 85 9.81 0.72 4.75
CA ILE A 85 10.10 0.84 3.32
C ILE A 85 11.48 1.52 3.19
N ASP A 86 12.52 0.72 2.99
CA ASP A 86 13.90 1.22 2.94
C ASP A 86 14.20 1.93 1.61
N LYS A 87 13.67 1.39 0.49
CA LYS A 87 13.97 1.90 -0.85
C LYS A 87 12.92 1.46 -1.88
N ILE A 88 12.60 2.37 -2.82
CA ILE A 88 11.81 2.09 -4.02
C ILE A 88 12.62 2.52 -5.25
N GLU A 89 12.90 1.58 -6.14
CA GLU A 89 13.63 1.81 -7.40
C GLU A 89 12.71 1.51 -8.58
N CYS A 90 12.17 2.56 -9.20
CA CYS A 90 11.30 2.43 -10.37
C CYS A 90 12.10 2.10 -11.64
N ALA A 91 11.49 1.36 -12.56
CA ALA A 91 11.98 1.19 -13.92
C ALA A 91 12.02 2.54 -14.67
N LYS A 92 12.71 2.57 -15.80
CA LYS A 92 12.91 3.79 -16.59
C LYS A 92 11.72 4.17 -17.49
N SER A 93 10.67 3.38 -17.49
CA SER A 93 9.46 3.63 -18.25
C SER A 93 8.26 3.19 -17.45
N GLY A 94 7.19 3.96 -17.50
CA GLY A 94 5.90 3.67 -16.90
C GLY A 94 4.76 4.12 -17.80
N CYS A 95 3.54 3.74 -17.44
CA CYS A 95 2.35 4.13 -18.20
C CYS A 95 1.23 4.62 -17.28
N THR A 96 0.35 5.46 -17.82
CA THR A 96 -0.95 5.78 -17.23
C THR A 96 -2.04 5.64 -18.27
N MET A 97 -3.26 5.42 -17.83
CA MET A 97 -4.39 5.18 -18.73
C MET A 97 -5.62 5.95 -18.26
N CYS A 98 -6.46 6.29 -19.23
CA CYS A 98 -7.85 6.61 -18.98
C CYS A 98 -8.75 5.81 -19.91
N ILE A 99 -9.92 5.41 -19.42
CA ILE A 99 -10.88 4.57 -20.12
C ILE A 99 -12.27 5.23 -19.95
N PRO A 100 -13.11 5.25 -21.00
CA PRO A 100 -14.48 5.69 -20.86
C PRO A 100 -15.21 4.96 -19.73
N THR A 101 -15.95 5.71 -18.92
CA THR A 101 -16.73 5.25 -17.76
C THR A 101 -15.93 4.89 -16.50
N GLU A 102 -14.59 4.84 -16.55
CA GLU A 102 -13.73 4.53 -15.41
C GLU A 102 -13.13 5.80 -14.79
N GLY A 103 -12.88 5.78 -13.49
CA GLY A 103 -12.43 6.94 -12.73
C GLY A 103 -13.53 8.00 -12.52
N LEU A 104 -13.23 9.05 -11.75
CA LEU A 104 -14.23 10.07 -11.39
C LEU A 104 -14.72 10.88 -12.60
N LEU A 105 -13.87 11.07 -13.59
CA LEU A 105 -14.19 11.80 -14.82
C LEU A 105 -14.43 10.90 -16.03
N GLY A 106 -14.57 9.59 -15.83
CA GLY A 106 -14.76 8.61 -16.91
C GLY A 106 -15.93 8.94 -17.85
N HIS A 107 -16.98 9.58 -17.33
CA HIS A 107 -18.13 10.06 -18.13
C HIS A 107 -17.77 11.18 -19.12
N LEU A 108 -16.60 11.82 -18.99
CA LEU A 108 -16.06 12.84 -19.91
C LEU A 108 -14.97 12.28 -20.84
N VAL A 109 -14.52 11.04 -20.59
CA VAL A 109 -13.50 10.38 -21.41
C VAL A 109 -14.17 9.79 -22.64
N GLU A 110 -13.82 10.31 -23.81
CA GLU A 110 -14.44 9.90 -25.09
C GLU A 110 -13.85 8.59 -25.65
N LYS A 111 -12.60 8.30 -25.35
CA LYS A 111 -11.87 7.10 -25.80
C LYS A 111 -10.78 6.71 -24.82
N SER A 112 -10.42 5.43 -24.84
CA SER A 112 -9.26 4.95 -24.07
C SER A 112 -7.96 5.55 -24.61
N ILE A 113 -7.11 6.00 -23.71
CA ILE A 113 -5.78 6.55 -24.01
C ILE A 113 -4.77 5.89 -23.08
N THR A 114 -3.69 5.41 -23.65
CA THR A 114 -2.49 4.98 -22.93
C THR A 114 -1.40 6.01 -23.17
N LYS A 115 -0.75 6.47 -22.12
CA LYS A 115 0.41 7.36 -22.21
C LYS A 115 1.62 6.70 -21.58
N ILE A 116 2.75 6.71 -22.30
CA ILE A 116 4.02 6.16 -21.84
C ILE A 116 4.93 7.30 -21.45
N TYR A 117 5.62 7.16 -20.32
CA TYR A 117 6.56 8.14 -19.79
C TYR A 117 7.97 7.56 -19.71
N ASP A 118 8.96 8.35 -20.17
CA ASP A 118 10.36 8.11 -19.85
C ASP A 118 10.65 8.69 -18.46
N LEU A 119 11.08 7.83 -17.54
CA LEU A 119 11.35 8.12 -16.15
C LEU A 119 12.85 8.14 -15.83
N SER A 120 13.72 8.07 -16.86
CA SER A 120 15.17 7.94 -16.71
C SER A 120 15.83 9.08 -15.92
N GLU A 121 15.22 10.27 -15.93
CA GLU A 121 15.72 11.46 -15.23
C GLU A 121 15.03 11.69 -13.86
N GLY A 122 14.22 10.76 -13.39
CA GLY A 122 13.49 10.90 -12.12
C GLY A 122 12.37 11.94 -12.17
N LYS A 123 11.87 12.25 -13.37
CA LYS A 123 10.81 13.22 -13.62
C LYS A 123 9.74 12.65 -14.53
N VAL A 124 8.54 13.22 -14.45
CA VAL A 124 7.38 12.93 -15.29
C VAL A 124 7.11 14.13 -16.17
N LYS A 125 7.33 13.99 -17.47
CA LYS A 125 7.02 15.05 -18.45
C LYS A 125 5.56 14.96 -18.89
N ILE A 126 4.70 15.75 -18.27
CA ILE A 126 3.25 15.78 -18.57
C ILE A 126 3.01 16.37 -19.97
N SER A 127 3.73 17.43 -20.32
CA SER A 127 3.68 18.10 -21.64
C SER A 127 4.95 18.95 -21.84
N ASP A 128 5.09 19.59 -22.98
CA ASP A 128 6.18 20.52 -23.22
C ASP A 128 6.15 21.67 -22.20
N GLY A 129 7.25 21.82 -21.46
CA GLY A 129 7.41 22.83 -20.41
C GLY A 129 6.76 22.46 -19.07
N VAL A 130 6.15 21.28 -18.92
CA VAL A 130 5.55 20.81 -17.65
C VAL A 130 6.19 19.49 -17.24
N GLU A 131 7.16 19.57 -16.34
CA GLU A 131 7.85 18.43 -15.73
C GLU A 131 7.64 18.45 -14.21
N LEU A 132 7.26 17.30 -13.65
CA LEU A 132 7.02 17.12 -12.23
C LEU A 132 7.97 16.04 -11.67
N PRO A 133 8.30 16.07 -10.38
CA PRO A 133 9.12 15.01 -9.79
C PRO A 133 8.33 13.69 -9.74
N MET A 134 9.05 12.58 -9.75
CA MET A 134 8.50 11.29 -9.33
C MET A 134 8.28 11.30 -7.82
N GLU A 135 7.18 10.69 -7.39
CA GLU A 135 6.85 10.44 -5.98
C GLU A 135 6.42 8.97 -5.83
N PRO A 136 7.40 8.03 -5.85
CA PRO A 136 7.10 6.61 -5.88
C PRO A 136 6.38 6.12 -4.63
N MET A 137 5.39 5.24 -4.82
CA MET A 137 4.64 4.60 -3.76
C MET A 137 4.23 3.17 -4.12
N ILE A 138 3.75 2.40 -3.15
CA ILE A 138 3.31 1.02 -3.32
C ILE A 138 1.78 0.98 -3.25
N GLY A 139 1.11 0.59 -4.33
CA GLY A 139 -0.33 0.41 -4.37
C GLY A 139 -0.77 -0.85 -3.64
N VAL A 140 -0.23 -2.01 -4.04
CA VAL A 140 -0.54 -3.30 -3.39
C VAL A 140 0.56 -3.71 -2.43
N ILE A 141 0.20 -3.83 -1.15
CA ILE A 141 1.01 -4.48 -0.13
C ILE A 141 0.12 -5.12 0.92
N GLY A 142 0.23 -6.42 1.15
CA GLY A 142 -0.66 -7.14 2.04
C GLY A 142 -0.09 -8.44 2.57
N VAL A 143 -0.78 -8.98 3.55
CA VAL A 143 -0.47 -10.26 4.21
C VAL A 143 -1.60 -11.26 4.01
N ALA A 144 -1.36 -12.53 4.35
CA ALA A 144 -2.44 -13.52 4.37
C ALA A 144 -3.56 -13.09 5.33
N PRO A 145 -4.81 -13.02 4.87
CA PRO A 145 -5.96 -12.73 5.72
C PRO A 145 -6.22 -13.88 6.71
N LYS A 146 -6.96 -13.60 7.77
CA LYS A 146 -7.40 -14.63 8.73
C LYS A 146 -8.30 -15.68 8.08
N SER A 147 -9.11 -15.27 7.12
CA SER A 147 -10.05 -16.11 6.36
C SER A 147 -10.46 -15.42 5.07
N GLY A 148 -10.99 -16.19 4.13
CA GLY A 148 -11.41 -15.68 2.82
C GLY A 148 -10.26 -15.62 1.82
N GLU A 149 -10.62 -15.24 0.60
CA GLU A 149 -9.72 -15.07 -0.54
C GLU A 149 -9.98 -13.70 -1.15
N PHE A 150 -8.93 -12.90 -1.34
CA PHE A 150 -9.02 -11.55 -1.87
C PHE A 150 -8.12 -11.42 -3.09
N LYS A 151 -8.68 -11.06 -4.23
CA LYS A 151 -7.87 -10.72 -5.41
C LYS A 151 -6.88 -9.61 -5.07
N THR A 152 -5.70 -9.62 -5.68
CA THR A 152 -4.67 -8.58 -5.42
C THR A 152 -5.13 -7.17 -5.76
N ILE A 153 -6.15 -7.01 -6.58
CA ILE A 153 -6.81 -5.73 -6.89
C ILE A 153 -7.74 -5.22 -5.78
N LEU A 154 -8.00 -6.00 -4.74
CA LEU A 154 -8.92 -5.61 -3.67
C LEU A 154 -8.15 -5.25 -2.41
N PRO A 155 -8.43 -4.10 -1.82
CA PRO A 155 -7.94 -3.78 -0.48
C PRO A 155 -8.82 -4.40 0.60
N GLY A 156 -8.29 -4.50 1.82
CA GLY A 156 -9.02 -5.01 2.97
C GLY A 156 -8.26 -4.83 4.28
N ASP A 157 -8.74 -5.48 5.34
CA ASP A 157 -8.08 -5.42 6.65
C ASP A 157 -6.69 -6.10 6.64
N HIS A 158 -6.39 -6.91 5.63
CA HIS A 158 -5.09 -7.54 5.40
C HIS A 158 -4.09 -6.66 4.62
N GLY A 159 -4.46 -5.45 4.23
CA GLY A 159 -3.76 -4.62 3.26
C GLY A 159 -4.34 -4.83 1.85
N GLY A 160 -3.52 -5.26 0.89
CA GLY A 160 -3.90 -5.42 -0.52
C GLY A 160 -3.79 -4.12 -1.29
N ASN A 161 -4.69 -3.85 -2.23
CA ASN A 161 -4.68 -2.68 -3.11
C ASN A 161 -5.17 -1.41 -2.40
N MET A 162 -4.36 -0.88 -1.48
CA MET A 162 -4.76 0.26 -0.66
C MET A 162 -4.59 1.61 -1.36
N ASP A 163 -3.69 1.70 -2.33
CA ASP A 163 -3.36 2.91 -3.09
C ASP A 163 -3.26 4.15 -2.21
N THR A 164 -2.44 4.02 -1.19
CA THR A 164 -2.22 5.05 -0.18
C THR A 164 -0.87 5.70 -0.37
N THR A 165 -0.84 6.97 -0.78
CA THR A 165 0.39 7.74 -1.06
C THR A 165 1.35 7.85 0.12
N LEU A 166 0.92 7.51 1.33
CA LEU A 166 1.77 7.44 2.52
C LEU A 166 2.64 6.17 2.57
N ILE A 167 2.37 5.14 1.74
CA ILE A 167 3.17 3.91 1.68
C ILE A 167 4.29 4.11 0.66
N ARG A 168 5.35 4.79 1.09
CA ARG A 168 6.47 5.24 0.26
C ARG A 168 7.81 5.08 0.97
N GLU A 169 8.91 5.33 0.28
CA GLU A 169 10.24 5.27 0.87
C GLU A 169 10.34 6.11 2.15
N GLY A 170 10.90 5.52 3.21
CA GLY A 170 11.03 6.12 4.54
C GLY A 170 9.80 5.95 5.43
N SER A 171 8.68 5.41 4.94
CA SER A 171 7.52 5.11 5.77
C SER A 171 7.63 3.74 6.44
N THR A 172 6.81 3.52 7.47
CA THR A 172 6.65 2.23 8.16
C THR A 172 5.18 1.84 8.13
N LEU A 173 4.87 0.73 7.47
CA LEU A 173 3.54 0.15 7.40
C LEU A 173 3.39 -0.91 8.48
N PHE A 174 2.24 -0.95 9.13
CA PHE A 174 1.85 -1.94 10.14
C PHE A 174 0.68 -2.74 9.60
N LEU A 175 0.89 -4.05 9.41
CA LEU A 175 -0.16 -4.96 8.91
C LEU A 175 -0.50 -6.01 9.96
N PRO A 176 -1.80 -6.23 10.26
CA PRO A 176 -2.24 -7.26 11.19
C PRO A 176 -1.97 -8.66 10.61
N VAL A 177 -1.32 -9.52 11.37
CA VAL A 177 -1.03 -10.91 10.97
C VAL A 177 -2.30 -11.74 11.08
N GLY A 178 -2.86 -12.16 9.94
CA GLY A 178 -4.05 -13.01 9.87
C GLY A 178 -3.75 -14.51 9.89
N ALA A 179 -2.61 -14.92 9.31
CA ALA A 179 -2.14 -16.31 9.25
C ALA A 179 -0.67 -16.42 9.69
N GLU A 180 -0.25 -17.63 10.10
CA GLU A 180 1.12 -17.89 10.55
C GLU A 180 2.14 -17.48 9.49
N GLY A 181 3.19 -16.77 9.92
CA GLY A 181 4.23 -16.25 9.05
C GLY A 181 3.88 -14.95 8.33
N GLY A 182 2.66 -14.42 8.46
CA GLY A 182 2.18 -13.21 7.81
C GLY A 182 2.01 -13.35 6.30
N LEU A 183 2.95 -14.01 5.59
CA LEU A 183 2.90 -14.25 4.13
C LEU A 183 2.76 -12.94 3.34
N LEU A 184 3.73 -12.04 3.52
CA LEU A 184 3.77 -10.72 2.88
C LEU A 184 4.02 -10.82 1.38
N ALA A 185 3.19 -10.15 0.59
CA ALA A 185 3.41 -9.91 -0.84
C ALA A 185 3.13 -8.45 -1.19
N MET A 186 3.74 -7.95 -2.28
CA MET A 186 3.55 -6.59 -2.77
C MET A 186 3.68 -6.50 -4.28
N GLY A 187 3.03 -5.50 -4.86
CA GLY A 187 3.00 -5.24 -6.29
C GLY A 187 2.55 -3.82 -6.57
N ASP A 188 2.20 -3.54 -7.83
CA ASP A 188 1.49 -2.34 -8.20
C ASP A 188 2.21 -1.06 -7.75
N LEU A 189 3.43 -0.85 -8.30
CA LEU A 189 4.19 0.35 -8.02
C LEU A 189 3.71 1.50 -8.88
N HIS A 190 3.52 2.65 -8.26
CA HIS A 190 3.28 3.90 -8.97
C HIS A 190 4.50 4.80 -8.86
N ALA A 191 5.00 5.31 -9.98
CA ALA A 191 6.07 6.31 -10.00
C ALA A 191 5.56 7.68 -9.53
N ALA A 192 4.25 7.92 -9.61
CA ALA A 192 3.52 9.04 -9.05
C ALA A 192 2.02 8.72 -9.01
N MET A 193 1.35 9.15 -7.96
CA MET A 193 -0.10 9.09 -7.82
C MET A 193 -0.54 10.21 -6.87
N GLY A 194 -1.62 10.90 -7.20
CA GLY A 194 -2.31 11.80 -6.27
C GLY A 194 -3.35 11.05 -5.44
N ASP A 195 -3.64 11.56 -4.25
CA ASP A 195 -4.74 11.03 -3.44
C ASP A 195 -6.05 10.99 -4.22
N GLY A 196 -6.72 9.86 -4.14
CA GLY A 196 -7.93 9.55 -4.88
C GLY A 196 -7.73 8.67 -6.10
N GLU A 197 -6.52 8.63 -6.69
CA GLU A 197 -6.24 7.94 -7.97
C GLU A 197 -7.27 8.31 -9.06
N SER A 198 -7.74 9.52 -8.98
CA SER A 198 -9.06 9.99 -9.44
C SER A 198 -9.30 9.91 -10.96
N PHE A 199 -8.25 9.81 -11.77
CA PHE A 199 -8.37 9.69 -13.23
C PHE A 199 -8.20 8.28 -13.76
N TYR A 200 -8.28 7.26 -12.88
CA TYR A 200 -8.34 5.83 -13.12
C TYR A 200 -7.09 5.02 -12.74
N THR A 201 -5.88 5.41 -13.16
CA THR A 201 -4.64 4.75 -12.74
C THR A 201 -3.65 5.74 -12.16
N GLY A 202 -2.74 5.26 -11.34
CA GLY A 202 -1.49 5.95 -11.06
C GLY A 202 -0.59 5.99 -12.30
N LEU A 203 0.67 6.37 -12.12
CA LEU A 203 1.73 6.16 -13.11
C LEU A 203 2.36 4.80 -12.85
N GLU A 204 1.82 3.79 -13.50
CA GLU A 204 2.15 2.39 -13.34
C GLU A 204 3.58 2.09 -13.76
N VAL A 205 4.33 1.39 -12.93
CA VAL A 205 5.74 1.14 -13.18
C VAL A 205 6.22 -0.17 -12.56
N ALA A 206 7.08 -0.91 -13.25
CA ALA A 206 7.83 -2.01 -12.65
C ALA A 206 8.99 -1.46 -11.81
N GLY A 207 9.54 -2.29 -10.91
CA GLY A 207 10.66 -1.84 -10.08
C GLY A 207 11.14 -2.84 -9.05
N GLU A 208 11.89 -2.33 -8.09
CA GLU A 208 12.34 -3.10 -6.92
C GLU A 208 12.02 -2.33 -5.64
N VAL A 209 11.52 -3.05 -4.64
CA VAL A 209 11.26 -2.51 -3.31
C VAL A 209 12.06 -3.29 -2.29
N THR A 210 12.85 -2.58 -1.49
CA THR A 210 13.56 -3.14 -0.35
C THR A 210 12.86 -2.72 0.94
N VAL A 211 12.55 -3.68 1.79
CA VAL A 211 11.91 -3.45 3.08
C VAL A 211 12.65 -4.16 4.20
N THR A 212 12.62 -3.55 5.38
CA THR A 212 13.04 -4.19 6.64
C THR A 212 11.80 -4.53 7.46
N VAL A 213 11.64 -5.82 7.81
CA VAL A 213 10.45 -6.36 8.47
C VAL A 213 10.79 -6.84 9.87
N ASN A 214 9.98 -6.42 10.84
CA ASN A 214 9.94 -6.91 12.22
C ASN A 214 8.56 -7.48 12.55
N VAL A 215 8.47 -8.20 13.69
CA VAL A 215 7.21 -8.65 14.27
C VAL A 215 6.99 -7.94 15.59
N ARG A 216 5.89 -7.21 15.71
CA ARG A 216 5.45 -6.50 16.92
C ARG A 216 4.39 -7.33 17.62
N LYS A 217 4.72 -7.78 18.83
CA LYS A 217 3.81 -8.55 19.70
C LYS A 217 3.11 -7.69 20.75
N ASP A 218 3.59 -6.46 20.90
CA ASP A 218 3.13 -5.44 21.83
C ASP A 218 2.01 -4.55 21.26
N LEU A 219 1.87 -4.53 19.92
CA LEU A 219 0.81 -3.79 19.24
C LEU A 219 -0.43 -4.65 18.99
N LYS A 220 -1.59 -4.01 19.02
CA LYS A 220 -2.88 -4.60 18.65
C LYS A 220 -3.50 -3.74 17.57
N MET A 221 -3.57 -4.29 16.36
CA MET A 221 -4.15 -3.64 15.19
C MET A 221 -4.97 -4.68 14.44
N ASP A 222 -6.12 -4.31 13.96
CA ASP A 222 -7.03 -5.20 13.19
C ASP A 222 -7.21 -4.70 11.75
N ILE A 223 -6.66 -3.54 11.42
CA ILE A 223 -6.53 -2.96 10.09
C ILE A 223 -5.12 -2.42 9.88
N PRO A 224 -4.73 -2.07 8.65
CA PRO A 224 -3.46 -1.41 8.37
C PRO A 224 -3.33 -0.03 9.01
N PHE A 225 -2.11 0.29 9.48
CA PHE A 225 -1.70 1.62 9.89
C PHE A 225 -0.38 1.98 9.22
N VAL A 226 -0.12 3.26 9.01
CA VAL A 226 1.14 3.75 8.43
C VAL A 226 1.69 4.92 9.22
N LEU A 227 3.00 4.90 9.44
CA LEU A 227 3.79 6.03 9.92
C LEU A 227 4.59 6.58 8.73
N CYS A 228 4.31 7.81 8.34
CA CYS A 228 5.02 8.49 7.27
C CYS A 228 5.38 9.91 7.73
N GLU A 229 6.67 10.21 7.79
CA GLU A 229 7.19 11.48 8.32
C GLU A 229 6.67 11.75 9.76
N ASP A 230 5.89 12.81 9.95
CA ASP A 230 5.30 13.17 11.22
C ASP A 230 3.83 12.73 11.35
N LYS A 231 3.30 11.96 10.40
CA LYS A 231 1.92 11.48 10.38
C LYS A 231 1.83 10.00 10.72
N PHE A 232 0.91 9.66 11.61
CA PHE A 232 0.44 8.29 11.83
C PHE A 232 -1.01 8.18 11.37
N ALA A 233 -1.33 7.19 10.56
CA ALA A 233 -2.66 7.06 9.97
C ALA A 233 -3.20 5.63 10.02
N SER A 234 -4.48 5.48 10.36
CA SER A 234 -5.27 4.28 10.11
C SER A 234 -5.71 4.26 8.64
N ILE A 235 -5.67 3.08 8.01
CA ILE A 235 -6.11 2.88 6.62
C ILE A 235 -7.28 1.92 6.64
N ALA A 236 -8.43 2.34 6.14
CA ALA A 236 -9.65 1.55 6.15
C ALA A 236 -10.31 1.48 4.78
N THR A 237 -11.08 0.43 4.58
CA THR A 237 -11.71 0.12 3.31
C THR A 237 -13.19 -0.20 3.50
N ASP A 238 -14.00 0.26 2.56
CA ASP A 238 -15.45 -0.03 2.49
C ASP A 238 -15.93 0.06 1.04
N SER A 239 -17.14 -0.40 0.79
CA SER A 239 -17.82 -0.26 -0.50
C SER A 239 -18.10 1.20 -0.87
N THR A 240 -18.11 2.10 0.12
CA THR A 240 -18.35 3.53 -0.03
C THR A 240 -17.23 4.36 0.61
N VAL A 241 -17.00 5.57 0.09
CA VAL A 241 -16.03 6.50 0.67
C VAL A 241 -16.41 6.86 2.10
N ASP A 242 -17.70 7.15 2.34
CA ASP A 242 -18.20 7.53 3.67
C ASP A 242 -17.96 6.40 4.69
N GLY A 243 -18.25 5.14 4.31
CA GLY A 243 -17.98 3.99 5.17
C GLY A 243 -16.50 3.79 5.46
N ALA A 244 -15.62 3.97 4.45
CA ALA A 244 -14.18 3.89 4.65
C ALA A 244 -13.66 4.99 5.58
N LEU A 245 -14.16 6.23 5.45
CA LEU A 245 -13.82 7.36 6.34
C LEU A 245 -14.30 7.11 7.78
N GLU A 246 -15.53 6.63 7.97
CA GLU A 246 -16.09 6.28 9.28
C GLU A 246 -15.23 5.22 9.96
N LYS A 247 -14.91 4.12 9.25
CA LYS A 247 -14.09 3.03 9.76
C LYS A 247 -12.66 3.51 10.08
N ALA A 248 -12.05 4.36 9.23
CA ALA A 248 -10.72 4.90 9.50
C ALA A 248 -10.71 5.73 10.79
N MET A 249 -11.71 6.59 11.01
CA MET A 249 -11.85 7.36 12.23
C MET A 249 -12.05 6.46 13.44
N GLU A 250 -12.98 5.51 13.37
CA GLU A 250 -13.27 4.56 14.45
C GLU A 250 -11.98 3.87 14.91
N LYS A 251 -11.21 3.33 13.98
CA LYS A 251 -9.99 2.59 14.28
C LYS A 251 -8.87 3.45 14.87
N LEU A 252 -8.71 4.69 14.43
CA LEU A 252 -7.75 5.60 15.04
C LEU A 252 -8.18 5.98 16.48
N VAL A 253 -9.46 6.22 16.71
CA VAL A 253 -10.00 6.54 18.06
C VAL A 253 -9.77 5.36 19.01
N TYR A 254 -10.09 4.13 18.61
CA TYR A 254 -9.81 2.95 19.43
C TYR A 254 -8.32 2.74 19.66
N PHE A 255 -7.49 2.90 18.62
CA PHE A 255 -6.05 2.80 18.80
C PHE A 255 -5.53 3.77 19.87
N ILE A 256 -5.98 5.02 19.85
CA ILE A 256 -5.57 6.01 20.84
C ILE A 256 -6.08 5.63 22.25
N SER A 257 -7.35 5.24 22.38
CA SER A 257 -7.91 4.87 23.71
C SER A 257 -7.25 3.63 24.30
N ASP A 258 -6.89 2.64 23.45
CA ASP A 258 -6.28 1.40 23.91
C ASP A 258 -4.80 1.56 24.32
N HIS A 259 -4.12 2.58 23.77
CA HIS A 259 -2.68 2.81 23.99
C HIS A 259 -2.36 4.06 24.82
N SER A 260 -3.37 4.74 25.38
CA SER A 260 -3.20 5.93 26.22
C SER A 260 -4.05 5.85 27.50
N LYS A 261 -4.11 6.97 28.23
CA LYS A 261 -5.03 7.11 29.38
C LYS A 261 -6.35 7.76 28.98
N LEU A 262 -6.50 8.17 27.73
CA LEU A 262 -7.71 8.79 27.22
C LEU A 262 -8.81 7.74 27.06
N ASP A 263 -10.02 8.10 27.42
CA ASP A 263 -11.18 7.27 27.10
C ASP A 263 -11.61 7.44 25.64
N PHE A 264 -12.65 6.71 25.23
CA PHE A 264 -13.19 6.77 23.87
C PHE A 264 -13.62 8.19 23.47
N TYR A 265 -14.28 8.93 24.37
CA TYR A 265 -14.77 10.29 24.07
C TYR A 265 -13.64 11.29 23.96
N GLU A 266 -12.66 11.24 24.87
CA GLU A 266 -11.46 12.08 24.85
C GLU A 266 -10.63 11.82 23.59
N SER A 267 -10.45 10.55 23.21
CA SER A 267 -9.78 10.14 21.97
C SER A 267 -10.55 10.62 20.73
N GLY A 268 -11.89 10.53 20.75
CA GLY A 268 -12.75 11.06 19.70
C GLY A 268 -12.66 12.58 19.56
N PHE A 269 -12.67 13.32 20.68
CA PHE A 269 -12.45 14.78 20.65
C PHE A 269 -11.08 15.14 20.11
N MET A 270 -10.03 14.42 20.54
CA MET A 270 -8.67 14.61 20.01
C MET A 270 -8.62 14.40 18.50
N CYS A 271 -9.20 13.32 17.99
CA CYS A 271 -9.30 13.05 16.56
C CYS A 271 -10.08 14.15 15.82
N GLY A 272 -11.25 14.55 16.32
CA GLY A 272 -12.08 15.59 15.71
C GLY A 272 -11.42 16.96 15.66
N LEU A 273 -10.45 17.25 16.55
CA LEU A 273 -9.76 18.55 16.63
C LEU A 273 -8.41 18.57 15.90
N TYR A 274 -7.71 17.43 15.81
CA TYR A 274 -6.29 17.39 15.38
C TYR A 274 -5.95 16.36 14.33
N ALA A 275 -6.86 15.44 14.00
CA ALA A 275 -6.67 14.49 12.91
C ALA A 275 -7.40 14.93 11.63
N ASN A 276 -6.99 14.36 10.48
CA ASN A 276 -7.56 14.69 9.18
C ASN A 276 -8.09 13.42 8.51
N LEU A 277 -9.31 13.47 8.00
CA LEU A 277 -9.83 12.46 7.08
C LEU A 277 -9.31 12.75 5.68
N GLU A 278 -8.77 11.72 5.04
CA GLU A 278 -8.13 11.78 3.73
C GLU A 278 -8.59 10.58 2.89
N ILE A 279 -8.74 10.77 1.58
CA ILE A 279 -9.08 9.69 0.64
C ILE A 279 -7.79 9.13 0.07
N SER A 280 -7.67 7.80 -0.03
CA SER A 280 -6.54 7.15 -0.69
C SER A 280 -6.85 6.85 -2.15
N GLN A 281 -7.90 6.06 -2.46
CA GLN A 281 -8.38 5.81 -3.81
C GLN A 281 -9.92 5.68 -3.85
N VAL A 282 -10.49 6.00 -5.02
CA VAL A 282 -11.95 5.94 -5.27
C VAL A 282 -12.31 5.19 -6.56
N VAL A 283 -11.34 4.57 -7.21
CA VAL A 283 -11.50 3.93 -8.52
C VAL A 283 -11.80 2.44 -8.42
N ASP A 284 -11.29 1.77 -7.41
CA ASP A 284 -11.52 0.36 -7.18
C ASP A 284 -12.96 0.06 -6.72
N PRO A 285 -13.43 -1.19 -6.86
CA PRO A 285 -14.75 -1.61 -6.34
C PRO A 285 -14.91 -1.36 -4.83
N VAL A 286 -13.83 -1.52 -4.05
CA VAL A 286 -13.75 -1.21 -2.62
C VAL A 286 -12.89 0.04 -2.46
N LYS A 287 -13.44 1.07 -1.79
CA LYS A 287 -12.79 2.37 -1.62
C LYS A 287 -11.82 2.32 -0.44
N THR A 288 -10.74 3.09 -0.52
CA THR A 288 -9.77 3.23 0.57
C THR A 288 -9.71 4.67 1.06
N ALA A 289 -9.81 4.82 2.37
CA ALA A 289 -9.65 6.10 3.06
C ALA A 289 -8.72 5.93 4.27
N ARG A 290 -8.26 7.05 4.80
CA ARG A 290 -7.39 7.06 5.97
C ARG A 290 -7.73 8.22 6.90
N MET A 291 -7.41 8.07 8.18
CA MET A 291 -7.42 9.17 9.12
C MET A 291 -6.03 9.35 9.70
N SER A 292 -5.43 10.52 9.47
CA SER A 292 -4.07 10.84 9.86
C SER A 292 -4.02 11.81 11.03
N ILE A 293 -3.08 11.58 11.96
CA ILE A 293 -2.77 12.47 13.08
C ILE A 293 -1.26 12.69 13.17
N LYS A 294 -0.83 13.89 13.58
CA LYS A 294 0.61 14.13 13.79
C LYS A 294 1.12 13.39 15.01
N THR A 295 2.25 12.73 14.86
CA THR A 295 2.89 11.93 15.93
C THR A 295 3.18 12.73 17.20
N LYS A 296 3.44 14.04 17.08
CA LYS A 296 3.62 14.91 18.26
C LYS A 296 2.40 14.92 19.20
N TYR A 297 1.18 14.79 18.66
CA TYR A 297 -0.04 14.75 19.49
C TYR A 297 -0.20 13.38 20.16
N LEU A 298 0.20 12.28 19.50
CA LEU A 298 0.22 10.97 20.12
C LEU A 298 1.22 10.89 21.28
N LYS A 299 2.39 11.52 21.14
CA LYS A 299 3.41 11.61 22.21
C LYS A 299 2.89 12.32 23.45
N GLU A 300 2.07 13.37 23.31
CA GLU A 300 1.43 14.04 24.47
C GLU A 300 0.51 13.11 25.25
N CYS A 301 -0.03 12.05 24.60
CA CYS A 301 -0.84 11.03 25.24
C CYS A 301 -0.02 9.83 25.74
N GLY A 302 1.31 9.86 25.60
CA GLY A 302 2.22 8.79 25.99
C GLY A 302 2.33 7.64 24.99
N ILE A 303 1.86 7.84 23.75
CA ILE A 303 1.95 6.83 22.66
C ILE A 303 3.24 7.08 21.88
N GLU A 304 4.14 6.10 21.87
CA GLU A 304 5.34 6.05 21.05
C GLU A 304 5.18 4.93 20.01
N ILE A 305 5.40 5.27 18.73
CA ILE A 305 5.25 4.33 17.59
C ILE A 305 6.61 4.15 16.94
#